data_b4efc4e29741be4cdb5dd60487ebedc5
#
_entry.id   b4efc4e29741be4cdb5dd60487ebedc5
#
_cell.length_a   1.000
_cell.length_b   1.000
_cell.length_c   1.000
_cell.angle_alpha   90.00
_cell.angle_beta   90.00
_cell.angle_gamma   90.00
#
_symmetry.space_group_name_H-M   'P 1'
#
loop_
_entity.id
_entity.type
_entity.pdbx_description
1 polymer ?
#
loop_
_entity_poly.entity_id
_entity_poly.type
_entity_poly.pdbx_seq_one_letter_code
_entity_poly.pdbx_strand_id
1 'polypeptide(L)'
;MRRGLAVLLPFLPLALAWQPALDLELARQVVDGAYSRIPPLPTAVELSPLEVRVLRGGGCLPFPGSRPVWARVAGQAEVVEILAERARNEFRRVQAEEVLPEAKRLLPDGHLRVYLRLSGLKRLEHRAAYTLGVRLKTPEGESYVRAYRATYLDDWQEKEDGYTGTLVFYLDFSGKPVDPKGPLEVVFLTESEKDCLYAFTVDLGAFY
;
A
#
# COMPACT_ATOMS: atom_id res chain seq x y z
N MET A 1 -22.58 27.04 45.97
CA MET A 1 -22.73 25.92 45.09
C MET A 1 -22.25 26.35 43.69
N ARG A 2 -21.00 26.04 43.30
CA ARG A 2 -20.45 26.34 41.95
C ARG A 2 -20.70 25.09 41.05
N ARG A 3 -21.59 25.25 40.06
CA ARG A 3 -21.81 24.21 39.03
C ARG A 3 -20.65 24.31 38.03
N GLY A 4 -19.75 23.35 38.08
CA GLY A 4 -18.74 23.16 37.03
C GLY A 4 -19.40 22.72 35.73
N LEU A 5 -19.28 23.54 34.70
CA LEU A 5 -19.67 23.16 33.31
C LEU A 5 -18.57 22.26 32.78
N ALA A 6 -18.85 20.97 32.65
CA ALA A 6 -17.96 20.05 31.93
C ALA A 6 -18.11 20.35 30.43
N VAL A 7 -17.10 20.95 29.83
CA VAL A 7 -17.01 21.12 28.39
C VAL A 7 -16.61 19.78 27.81
N LEU A 8 -17.58 19.04 27.27
CA LEU A 8 -17.33 17.88 26.39
C LEU A 8 -16.74 18.43 25.07
N LEU A 9 -15.42 18.36 24.94
CA LEU A 9 -14.79 18.55 23.64
C LEU A 9 -15.24 17.42 22.71
N PRO A 10 -15.85 17.70 21.55
CA PRO A 10 -16.20 16.66 20.60
C PRO A 10 -14.89 16.02 20.09
N PHE A 11 -14.73 14.73 20.29
CA PHE A 11 -13.74 13.94 19.57
C PHE A 11 -14.12 14.02 18.07
N LEU A 12 -13.49 14.93 17.34
CA LEU A 12 -13.53 14.89 15.88
C LEU A 12 -12.79 13.64 15.45
N PRO A 13 -13.43 12.71 14.73
CA PRO A 13 -12.72 11.58 14.17
C PRO A 13 -11.65 12.13 13.23
N LEU A 14 -10.40 11.78 13.47
CA LEU A 14 -9.30 12.03 12.53
C LEU A 14 -9.71 11.44 11.17
N ALA A 15 -9.90 12.30 10.18
CA ALA A 15 -10.22 11.86 8.84
C ALA A 15 -9.04 11.06 8.31
N LEU A 16 -9.28 9.80 7.93
CA LEU A 16 -8.27 8.96 7.30
C LEU A 16 -7.76 9.63 6.02
N ALA A 17 -6.46 9.59 5.82
CA ALA A 17 -5.81 10.05 4.61
C ALA A 17 -4.38 9.52 4.61
N TRP A 18 -3.90 9.04 3.49
CA TRP A 18 -2.49 8.74 3.34
C TRP A 18 -1.64 9.95 3.73
N GLN A 19 -0.63 9.72 4.56
CA GLN A 19 0.32 10.75 4.99
C GLN A 19 1.60 10.64 4.16
N PRO A 20 1.84 11.54 3.18
CA PRO A 20 3.08 11.54 2.40
C PRO A 20 4.34 11.65 3.25
N ALA A 21 4.24 12.35 4.38
CA ALA A 21 5.28 12.44 5.39
C ALA A 21 4.64 12.20 6.75
N LEU A 22 4.86 11.01 7.30
CA LEU A 22 4.31 10.65 8.61
C LEU A 22 4.88 11.56 9.69
N ASP A 23 4.01 12.19 10.49
CA ASP A 23 4.40 12.97 11.64
C ASP A 23 4.61 12.11 12.90
N LEU A 24 5.21 12.69 13.92
CA LEU A 24 5.54 11.98 15.15
C LEU A 24 4.29 11.61 15.96
N GLU A 25 3.26 12.46 15.94
CA GLU A 25 2.04 12.20 16.70
C GLU A 25 1.28 11.00 16.17
N LEU A 26 1.12 10.90 14.84
CA LEU A 26 0.51 9.74 14.22
C LEU A 26 1.39 8.49 14.37
N ALA A 27 2.73 8.65 14.28
CA ALA A 27 3.64 7.54 14.55
C ALA A 27 3.50 6.99 15.98
N ARG A 28 3.29 7.85 17.00
CA ARG A 28 3.00 7.43 18.38
C ARG A 28 1.72 6.59 18.45
N GLN A 29 0.64 7.05 17.80
CA GLN A 29 -0.63 6.33 17.78
C GLN A 29 -0.50 4.95 17.11
N VAL A 30 0.29 4.85 16.02
CA VAL A 30 0.57 3.56 15.35
C VAL A 30 1.37 2.63 16.28
N VAL A 31 2.43 3.14 16.93
CA VAL A 31 3.23 2.36 17.91
C VAL A 31 2.35 1.89 19.05
N ASP A 32 1.54 2.77 19.65
CA ASP A 32 0.65 2.40 20.76
C ASP A 32 -0.39 1.36 20.31
N GLY A 33 -0.90 1.45 19.09
CA GLY A 33 -1.78 0.46 18.46
C GLY A 33 -1.12 -0.92 18.40
N ALA A 34 0.14 -1.01 18.01
CA ALA A 34 0.90 -2.26 17.92
C ALA A 34 1.08 -2.97 19.27
N TYR A 35 1.05 -2.23 20.40
CA TYR A 35 1.19 -2.77 21.76
C TYR A 35 -0.15 -2.89 22.51
N SER A 36 -1.23 -2.33 22.01
CA SER A 36 -2.54 -2.35 22.64
C SER A 36 -3.36 -3.57 22.19
N ARG A 37 -4.48 -3.82 22.90
CA ARG A 37 -5.52 -4.77 22.48
C ARG A 37 -6.64 -4.08 21.69
N ILE A 38 -6.54 -2.78 21.53
CA ILE A 38 -7.46 -1.98 20.70
C ILE A 38 -7.08 -2.22 19.24
N PRO A 39 -8.04 -2.37 18.33
CA PRO A 39 -7.73 -2.50 16.91
C PRO A 39 -6.76 -1.40 16.46
N PRO A 40 -5.68 -1.73 15.75
CA PRO A 40 -4.72 -0.73 15.29
C PRO A 40 -5.38 0.24 14.31
N LEU A 41 -4.77 1.42 14.17
CA LEU A 41 -5.13 2.33 13.09
C LEU A 41 -4.94 1.64 11.74
N PRO A 42 -5.78 1.91 10.73
CA PRO A 42 -5.58 1.36 9.40
C PRO A 42 -4.33 1.98 8.77
N THR A 43 -3.25 1.22 8.71
CA THR A 43 -1.95 1.61 8.13
C THR A 43 -1.81 1.21 6.67
N ALA A 44 -2.78 0.46 6.14
CA ALA A 44 -2.86 0.01 4.77
C ALA A 44 -4.31 -0.18 4.34
N VAL A 45 -4.54 -0.20 3.04
CA VAL A 45 -5.80 -0.63 2.43
C VAL A 45 -5.60 -1.93 1.67
N GLU A 46 -6.53 -2.86 1.84
CA GLU A 46 -6.53 -4.16 1.15
C GLU A 46 -7.71 -4.25 0.20
N LEU A 47 -7.45 -4.82 -0.98
CA LEU A 47 -8.43 -5.11 -2.02
C LEU A 47 -8.49 -6.62 -2.22
N SER A 48 -9.57 -7.25 -1.72
CA SER A 48 -9.78 -8.69 -1.83
C SER A 48 -11.30 -9.00 -1.90
N PRO A 49 -11.80 -9.57 -3.02
CA PRO A 49 -11.09 -9.85 -4.26
C PRO A 49 -10.63 -8.57 -4.97
N LEU A 50 -9.57 -8.68 -5.79
CA LEU A 50 -9.08 -7.56 -6.58
C LEU A 50 -9.92 -7.39 -7.84
N GLU A 51 -10.61 -6.26 -7.95
CA GLU A 51 -11.35 -5.88 -9.16
C GLU A 51 -10.41 -5.22 -10.17
N VAL A 52 -10.14 -5.93 -11.26
CA VAL A 52 -9.26 -5.47 -12.32
C VAL A 52 -10.05 -5.14 -13.56
N ARG A 53 -9.73 -4.01 -14.20
CA ARG A 53 -10.25 -3.62 -15.52
C ARG A 53 -9.14 -3.54 -16.55
N VAL A 54 -9.48 -3.74 -17.81
CA VAL A 54 -8.58 -3.52 -18.94
C VAL A 54 -8.66 -2.05 -19.38
N LEU A 55 -7.52 -1.37 -19.43
CA LEU A 55 -7.43 -0.01 -19.96
C LEU A 55 -7.08 0.01 -21.45
N ARG A 56 -6.28 -0.95 -21.90
CA ARG A 56 -5.86 -1.08 -23.29
C ARG A 56 -5.66 -2.56 -23.62
N GLY A 57 -6.00 -2.93 -24.85
CA GLY A 57 -5.92 -4.30 -25.38
C GLY A 57 -7.28 -4.97 -25.49
N GLY A 58 -7.50 -5.73 -26.56
CA GLY A 58 -8.71 -6.53 -26.78
C GLY A 58 -8.48 -7.97 -26.36
N GLY A 59 -9.47 -8.60 -25.70
CA GLY A 59 -9.38 -10.01 -25.31
C GLY A 59 -8.42 -10.30 -24.14
N CYS A 60 -8.10 -9.29 -23.32
CA CYS A 60 -7.19 -9.40 -22.20
C CYS A 60 -7.79 -10.05 -20.95
N LEU A 61 -9.10 -10.23 -20.89
CA LEU A 61 -9.79 -10.99 -19.84
C LEU A 61 -10.57 -12.15 -20.46
N PRO A 62 -10.60 -13.34 -19.84
CA PRO A 62 -9.84 -13.72 -18.64
C PRO A 62 -8.32 -13.60 -18.88
N PHE A 63 -7.54 -13.42 -17.82
CA PHE A 63 -6.08 -13.28 -17.91
C PHE A 63 -5.46 -14.45 -18.67
N PRO A 64 -4.64 -14.20 -19.71
CA PRO A 64 -4.03 -15.26 -20.50
C PRO A 64 -2.89 -16.03 -19.79
N GLY A 65 -2.36 -15.46 -18.68
CA GLY A 65 -1.31 -16.03 -17.85
C GLY A 65 -1.67 -15.98 -16.37
N SER A 66 -0.72 -15.60 -15.54
CA SER A 66 -0.99 -15.38 -14.12
C SER A 66 -1.91 -14.18 -13.91
N ARG A 67 -2.64 -14.20 -12.80
CA ARG A 67 -3.59 -13.16 -12.46
C ARG A 67 -3.32 -12.59 -11.08
N PRO A 68 -3.43 -11.28 -10.90
CA PRO A 68 -3.52 -10.68 -9.57
C PRO A 68 -4.84 -11.08 -8.90
N VAL A 69 -4.77 -11.52 -7.65
CA VAL A 69 -5.93 -11.96 -6.87
C VAL A 69 -6.19 -11.08 -5.66
N TRP A 70 -5.19 -10.32 -5.25
CA TRP A 70 -5.24 -9.45 -4.09
C TRP A 70 -4.22 -8.32 -4.25
N ALA A 71 -4.54 -7.17 -3.71
CA ALA A 71 -3.61 -6.05 -3.60
C ALA A 71 -3.69 -5.41 -2.22
N ARG A 72 -2.57 -4.84 -1.76
CA ARG A 72 -2.48 -4.01 -0.57
C ARG A 72 -1.66 -2.78 -0.89
N VAL A 73 -2.09 -1.62 -0.42
CA VAL A 73 -1.36 -0.37 -0.58
C VAL A 73 -1.11 0.22 0.80
N ALA A 74 0.13 0.65 1.04
CA ALA A 74 0.57 1.11 2.33
C ALA A 74 1.66 2.18 2.24
N GLY A 75 1.70 3.05 3.25
CA GLY A 75 2.67 4.13 3.42
C GLY A 75 3.66 3.88 4.55
N GLN A 76 4.23 4.96 5.08
CA GLN A 76 5.17 4.94 6.20
C GLN A 76 4.54 4.40 7.50
N ALA A 77 3.24 4.61 7.72
CA ALA A 77 2.55 4.13 8.90
C ALA A 77 2.64 2.61 9.04
N GLU A 78 2.50 1.86 7.94
CA GLU A 78 2.70 0.40 7.95
C GLU A 78 4.14 0.02 8.31
N VAL A 79 5.13 0.78 7.86
CA VAL A 79 6.53 0.51 8.23
C VAL A 79 6.77 0.69 9.73
N VAL A 80 6.19 1.74 10.31
CA VAL A 80 6.22 1.98 11.77
C VAL A 80 5.56 0.83 12.52
N GLU A 81 4.37 0.39 12.05
CA GLU A 81 3.65 -0.75 12.63
C GLU A 81 4.50 -2.03 12.60
N ILE A 82 5.07 -2.37 11.46
CA ILE A 82 5.93 -3.56 11.28
C ILE A 82 7.14 -3.52 12.24
N LEU A 83 7.79 -2.35 12.39
CA LEU A 83 8.93 -2.19 13.27
C LEU A 83 8.53 -2.34 14.74
N ALA A 84 7.39 -1.76 15.15
CA ALA A 84 6.86 -1.88 16.50
C ALA A 84 6.43 -3.33 16.82
N GLU A 85 5.75 -4.00 15.89
CA GLU A 85 5.36 -5.40 16.03
C GLU A 85 6.56 -6.34 16.12
N ARG A 86 7.59 -6.11 15.30
CA ARG A 86 8.85 -6.86 15.39
C ARG A 86 9.46 -6.73 16.80
N ALA A 87 9.59 -5.51 17.32
CA ALA A 87 10.11 -5.26 18.64
C ALA A 87 9.25 -5.94 19.72
N ARG A 88 7.93 -5.88 19.61
CA ARG A 88 6.99 -6.58 20.51
C ARG A 88 7.21 -8.10 20.49
N ASN A 89 7.39 -8.67 19.32
CA ASN A 89 7.64 -10.12 19.18
C ASN A 89 9.01 -10.54 19.76
N GLU A 90 9.95 -9.61 19.84
CA GLU A 90 11.24 -9.77 20.51
C GLU A 90 11.18 -9.39 22.01
N PHE A 91 9.97 -9.19 22.58
CA PHE A 91 9.73 -8.76 23.97
C PHE A 91 10.37 -7.41 24.32
N ARG A 92 10.59 -6.55 23.33
CA ARG A 92 11.09 -5.18 23.50
C ARG A 92 9.96 -4.18 23.31
N ARG A 93 10.07 -3.03 23.95
CA ARG A 93 9.22 -1.87 23.69
C ARG A 93 10.05 -0.78 23.03
N VAL A 94 9.51 -0.21 21.97
CA VAL A 94 10.11 0.92 21.23
C VAL A 94 9.21 2.13 21.33
N GLN A 95 9.81 3.31 21.12
CA GLN A 95 9.09 4.58 21.06
C GLN A 95 9.01 5.06 19.59
N ALA A 96 8.04 5.92 19.28
CA ALA A 96 7.89 6.46 17.94
C ALA A 96 9.13 7.26 17.49
N GLU A 97 9.80 7.92 18.42
CA GLU A 97 11.04 8.68 18.21
C GLU A 97 12.20 7.79 17.71
N GLU A 98 12.17 6.51 18.05
CA GLU A 98 13.17 5.52 17.61
C GLU A 98 12.82 4.94 16.25
N VAL A 99 11.55 4.58 16.02
CA VAL A 99 11.13 3.84 14.83
C VAL A 99 10.82 4.74 13.64
N LEU A 100 10.36 5.98 13.85
CA LEU A 100 10.00 6.88 12.75
C LEU A 100 11.19 7.24 11.83
N PRO A 101 12.39 7.59 12.36
CA PRO A 101 13.56 7.81 11.49
C PRO A 101 13.93 6.57 10.67
N GLU A 102 13.84 5.38 11.25
CA GLU A 102 14.10 4.13 10.53
C GLU A 102 13.01 3.84 9.49
N ALA A 103 11.74 4.09 9.80
CA ALA A 103 10.65 3.96 8.84
C ALA A 103 10.86 4.89 7.64
N LYS A 104 11.25 6.14 7.85
CA LYS A 104 11.58 7.10 6.77
C LYS A 104 12.81 6.70 5.96
N ARG A 105 13.77 6.01 6.56
CA ARG A 105 14.92 5.44 5.85
C ARG A 105 14.50 4.27 4.95
N LEU A 106 13.58 3.42 5.39
CA LEU A 106 13.09 2.26 4.66
C LEU A 106 12.06 2.61 3.58
N LEU A 107 11.24 3.61 3.84
CA LEU A 107 10.26 4.16 2.92
C LEU A 107 10.25 5.70 3.07
N PRO A 108 10.97 6.45 2.20
CA PRO A 108 11.08 7.91 2.29
C PRO A 108 9.74 8.64 2.19
N ASP A 109 9.73 9.92 2.56
CA ASP A 109 8.55 10.78 2.44
C ASP A 109 8.05 10.80 0.98
N GLY A 110 6.74 10.79 0.78
CA GLY A 110 6.11 10.72 -0.54
C GLY A 110 6.10 9.34 -1.20
N HIS A 111 6.57 8.30 -0.51
CA HIS A 111 6.62 6.96 -1.09
C HIS A 111 5.46 6.08 -0.62
N LEU A 112 5.03 5.19 -1.52
CA LEU A 112 4.05 4.12 -1.26
C LEU A 112 4.61 2.75 -1.67
N ARG A 113 4.10 1.72 -1.01
CA ARG A 113 4.27 0.31 -1.42
C ARG A 113 2.96 -0.24 -1.94
N VAL A 114 3.03 -0.95 -3.06
CA VAL A 114 1.91 -1.73 -3.60
C VAL A 114 2.32 -3.19 -3.59
N TYR A 115 1.62 -3.98 -2.79
CA TYR A 115 1.72 -5.43 -2.76
C TYR A 115 0.73 -5.98 -3.76
N LEU A 116 1.17 -6.91 -4.59
CA LEU A 116 0.33 -7.56 -5.59
C LEU A 116 0.52 -9.07 -5.49
N ARG A 117 -0.50 -9.78 -5.01
CA ARG A 117 -0.48 -11.24 -4.92
C ARG A 117 -0.95 -11.84 -6.22
N LEU A 118 -0.11 -12.69 -6.78
CA LEU A 118 -0.37 -13.39 -8.03
C LEU A 118 -0.77 -14.83 -7.78
N SER A 119 -1.52 -15.41 -8.73
CA SER A 119 -1.81 -16.83 -8.81
C SER A 119 -1.66 -17.30 -10.26
N GLY A 120 -1.16 -18.52 -10.44
CA GLY A 120 -1.08 -19.18 -11.76
C GLY A 120 0.15 -18.78 -12.59
N LEU A 121 1.22 -18.25 -11.98
CA LEU A 121 2.47 -17.96 -12.68
C LEU A 121 3.17 -19.25 -13.08
N LYS A 122 3.36 -19.48 -14.39
CA LYS A 122 3.86 -20.76 -14.91
C LYS A 122 5.32 -21.04 -14.55
N ARG A 123 6.14 -20.00 -14.43
CA ARG A 123 7.57 -20.08 -14.09
C ARG A 123 7.91 -18.96 -13.15
N LEU A 124 8.64 -19.27 -12.09
CA LEU A 124 8.92 -18.28 -11.02
C LEU A 124 9.70 -17.06 -11.52
N GLU A 125 10.57 -17.23 -12.50
CA GLU A 125 11.33 -16.12 -13.11
C GLU A 125 10.44 -15.12 -13.85
N HIS A 126 9.27 -15.52 -14.33
CA HIS A 126 8.33 -14.63 -15.03
C HIS A 126 7.76 -13.53 -14.12
N ARG A 127 7.88 -13.66 -12.79
CA ARG A 127 7.51 -12.58 -11.86
C ARG A 127 8.24 -11.27 -12.15
N ALA A 128 9.45 -11.34 -12.73
CA ALA A 128 10.25 -10.16 -13.08
C ALA A 128 9.70 -9.38 -14.28
N ALA A 129 8.79 -9.97 -15.06
CA ALA A 129 8.14 -9.30 -16.19
C ALA A 129 6.99 -8.37 -15.77
N TYR A 130 6.50 -8.52 -14.54
CA TYR A 130 5.48 -7.61 -14.02
C TYR A 130 6.05 -6.21 -13.85
N THR A 131 5.34 -5.24 -14.40
CA THR A 131 5.62 -3.81 -14.17
C THR A 131 4.39 -3.13 -13.63
N LEU A 132 4.58 -2.17 -12.73
CA LEU A 132 3.50 -1.44 -12.09
C LEU A 132 3.80 0.05 -12.09
N GLY A 133 2.76 0.84 -12.19
CA GLY A 133 2.80 2.29 -12.05
C GLY A 133 1.45 2.84 -11.61
N VAL A 134 1.36 4.14 -11.57
CA VAL A 134 0.13 4.88 -11.27
C VAL A 134 -0.13 5.87 -12.40
N ARG A 135 -1.36 5.91 -12.85
CA ARG A 135 -1.84 6.91 -13.80
C ARG A 135 -2.37 8.12 -13.04
N LEU A 136 -1.72 9.26 -13.25
CA LEU A 136 -2.16 10.55 -12.73
C LEU A 136 -2.87 11.33 -13.83
N LYS A 137 -4.04 11.87 -13.52
CA LYS A 137 -4.77 12.80 -14.38
C LYS A 137 -4.46 14.22 -13.90
N THR A 138 -3.89 15.01 -14.78
CA THR A 138 -3.60 16.43 -14.55
C THR A 138 -4.35 17.30 -15.55
N PRO A 139 -4.50 18.61 -15.33
CA PRO A 139 -5.11 19.51 -16.31
C PRO A 139 -4.41 19.49 -17.66
N GLU A 140 -3.10 19.20 -17.70
CA GLU A 140 -2.28 19.11 -18.90
C GLU A 140 -2.39 17.76 -19.63
N GLY A 141 -3.07 16.76 -19.00
CA GLY A 141 -3.25 15.43 -19.58
C GLY A 141 -2.95 14.30 -18.59
N GLU A 142 -2.59 13.15 -19.14
CA GLU A 142 -2.25 11.97 -18.35
C GLU A 142 -0.74 11.80 -18.20
N SER A 143 -0.28 11.48 -17.02
CA SER A 143 1.10 11.12 -16.73
C SER A 143 1.18 9.81 -15.93
N TYR A 144 2.34 9.17 -15.94
CA TYR A 144 2.54 7.90 -15.26
C TYR A 144 3.72 7.98 -14.29
N VAL A 145 3.49 7.58 -13.05
CA VAL A 145 4.54 7.34 -12.06
C VAL A 145 4.83 5.84 -12.08
N ARG A 146 6.01 5.44 -12.54
CA ARG A 146 6.43 4.04 -12.55
C ARG A 146 7.04 3.64 -11.22
N ALA A 147 6.84 2.39 -10.82
CA ALA A 147 7.59 1.83 -9.71
C ALA A 147 9.09 1.86 -10.02
N TYR A 148 9.86 2.45 -9.11
CA TYR A 148 11.31 2.55 -9.26
C TYR A 148 12.05 1.30 -8.76
N ARG A 149 11.35 0.46 -7.99
CA ARG A 149 11.87 -0.80 -7.44
C ARG A 149 10.73 -1.81 -7.33
N ALA A 150 11.06 -3.07 -7.59
CA ALA A 150 10.21 -4.22 -7.29
C ALA A 150 11.00 -5.22 -6.44
N THR A 151 10.33 -5.86 -5.48
CA THR A 151 10.88 -6.94 -4.65
C THR A 151 9.86 -8.06 -4.53
N TYR A 152 10.24 -9.16 -3.91
CA TYR A 152 9.42 -10.34 -3.74
C TYR A 152 9.36 -10.70 -2.26
N LEU A 153 8.18 -11.05 -1.75
CA LEU A 153 8.08 -11.66 -0.43
C LEU A 153 8.54 -13.12 -0.48
N ASP A 154 8.90 -13.65 0.67
CA ASP A 154 9.26 -15.07 0.83
C ASP A 154 8.00 -15.91 1.12
N ASP A 155 6.97 -15.75 0.25
CA ASP A 155 5.67 -16.42 0.35
C ASP A 155 5.30 -17.21 -0.91
N TRP A 156 6.28 -17.42 -1.81
CA TRP A 156 6.06 -18.11 -3.08
C TRP A 156 5.89 -19.60 -2.87
N GLN A 157 4.82 -20.12 -3.43
CA GLN A 157 4.43 -21.54 -3.36
C GLN A 157 4.04 -22.03 -4.74
N GLU A 158 4.49 -23.24 -5.08
CA GLU A 158 4.03 -23.95 -6.26
C GLU A 158 2.68 -24.63 -5.98
N LYS A 159 1.73 -24.47 -6.90
CA LYS A 159 0.39 -25.07 -6.87
C LYS A 159 0.10 -25.75 -8.20
N GLU A 160 -1.02 -26.45 -8.32
CA GLU A 160 -1.41 -27.16 -9.54
C GLU A 160 -1.51 -26.25 -10.78
N ASP A 161 -1.96 -25.01 -10.61
CA ASP A 161 -2.11 -24.02 -11.69
C ASP A 161 -0.84 -23.18 -11.94
N GLY A 162 0.20 -23.31 -11.12
CA GLY A 162 1.45 -22.56 -11.17
C GLY A 162 1.83 -21.94 -9.82
N TYR A 163 2.80 -21.02 -9.83
CA TYR A 163 3.27 -20.35 -8.63
C TYR A 163 2.28 -19.29 -8.17
N THR A 164 2.13 -19.19 -6.85
CA THR A 164 1.41 -18.11 -6.14
C THR A 164 2.34 -17.43 -5.17
N GLY A 165 2.35 -16.11 -5.13
CA GLY A 165 3.19 -15.33 -4.22
C GLY A 165 3.00 -13.83 -4.43
N THR A 166 3.75 -13.02 -3.66
CA THR A 166 3.52 -11.58 -3.58
C THR A 166 4.72 -10.79 -4.13
N LEU A 167 4.41 -9.86 -5.04
CA LEU A 167 5.29 -8.80 -5.50
C LEU A 167 5.10 -7.56 -4.63
N VAL A 168 6.17 -6.79 -4.41
CA VAL A 168 6.12 -5.50 -3.73
C VAL A 168 6.74 -4.44 -4.63
N PHE A 169 5.95 -3.47 -5.04
CA PHE A 169 6.37 -2.36 -5.87
C PHE A 169 6.49 -1.09 -5.03
N TYR A 170 7.52 -0.30 -5.29
CA TYR A 170 7.80 0.96 -4.61
C TYR A 170 7.59 2.12 -5.57
N LEU A 171 6.76 3.07 -5.17
CA LEU A 171 6.38 4.25 -5.93
C LEU A 171 6.86 5.51 -5.21
N ASP A 172 7.36 6.48 -5.98
CA ASP A 172 7.79 7.78 -5.49
C ASP A 172 6.85 8.88 -6.05
N PHE A 173 6.11 9.49 -5.16
CA PHE A 173 5.21 10.61 -5.44
C PHE A 173 5.76 11.96 -4.99
N SER A 174 7.04 12.03 -4.60
CA SER A 174 7.67 13.29 -4.19
C SER A 174 7.50 14.35 -5.28
N GLY A 175 6.89 15.47 -4.93
CA GLY A 175 6.61 16.56 -5.87
C GLY A 175 5.56 16.26 -6.94
N LYS A 176 4.78 15.17 -6.79
CA LYS A 176 3.67 14.85 -7.70
C LYS A 176 2.33 15.32 -7.12
N PRO A 177 1.39 15.79 -7.97
CA PRO A 177 0.07 16.22 -7.53
C PRO A 177 -0.82 14.99 -7.23
N VAL A 178 -0.68 14.40 -6.06
CA VAL A 178 -1.53 13.29 -5.59
C VAL A 178 -2.41 13.81 -4.47
N ASP A 179 -3.73 13.60 -4.60
CA ASP A 179 -4.66 13.86 -3.50
C ASP A 179 -4.56 12.72 -2.48
N PRO A 180 -4.11 13.00 -1.24
CA PRO A 180 -3.96 11.97 -0.22
C PRO A 180 -5.29 11.40 0.31
N LYS A 181 -6.43 11.96 -0.11
CA LYS A 181 -7.79 11.48 0.20
C LYS A 181 -8.52 10.97 -1.02
N GLY A 182 -7.89 11.05 -2.18
CA GLY A 182 -8.51 10.72 -3.44
C GLY A 182 -8.23 9.28 -3.91
N PRO A 183 -8.91 8.88 -4.99
CA PRO A 183 -8.66 7.60 -5.62
C PRO A 183 -7.34 7.62 -6.40
N LEU A 184 -6.56 6.56 -6.24
CA LEU A 184 -5.33 6.31 -6.98
C LEU A 184 -5.55 5.19 -8.00
N GLU A 185 -5.31 5.45 -9.28
CA GLU A 185 -5.44 4.45 -10.33
C GLU A 185 -4.09 3.75 -10.56
N VAL A 186 -3.98 2.55 -10.03
CA VAL A 186 -2.80 1.68 -10.21
C VAL A 186 -2.93 0.94 -11.53
N VAL A 187 -1.87 0.98 -12.34
CA VAL A 187 -1.80 0.30 -13.64
C VAL A 187 -0.67 -0.72 -13.66
N PHE A 188 -0.85 -1.82 -14.37
CA PHE A 188 0.18 -2.84 -14.44
C PHE A 188 0.14 -3.64 -15.75
N LEU A 189 1.30 -4.21 -16.10
CA LEU A 189 1.48 -5.19 -17.16
C LEU A 189 1.84 -6.53 -16.53
N THR A 190 1.41 -7.62 -17.17
CA THR A 190 1.72 -9.00 -16.76
C THR A 190 2.85 -9.58 -17.62
N GLU A 191 3.22 -10.83 -17.36
CA GLU A 191 4.21 -11.56 -18.13
C GLU A 191 3.70 -12.05 -19.50
N SER A 192 2.38 -12.11 -19.70
CA SER A 192 1.81 -12.82 -20.83
C SER A 192 1.54 -11.94 -22.05
N GLU A 193 0.96 -10.76 -21.87
CA GLU A 193 0.49 -9.92 -22.97
C GLU A 193 1.01 -8.50 -22.84
N LYS A 194 1.95 -8.13 -23.72
CA LYS A 194 2.59 -6.81 -23.71
C LYS A 194 1.63 -5.66 -24.02
N ASP A 195 0.54 -5.94 -24.75
CA ASP A 195 -0.43 -4.93 -25.16
C ASP A 195 -1.60 -4.77 -24.17
N CYS A 196 -1.72 -5.69 -23.20
CA CYS A 196 -2.74 -5.63 -22.18
C CYS A 196 -2.29 -4.75 -21.00
N LEU A 197 -2.88 -3.56 -20.91
CA LEU A 197 -2.71 -2.69 -19.74
C LEU A 197 -3.91 -2.85 -18.82
N TYR A 198 -3.65 -3.29 -17.62
CA TYR A 198 -4.64 -3.51 -16.57
C TYR A 198 -4.62 -2.40 -15.53
N ALA A 199 -5.73 -2.20 -14.84
CA ALA A 199 -5.82 -1.25 -13.74
C ALA A 199 -6.75 -1.72 -12.62
N PHE A 200 -6.47 -1.22 -11.42
CA PHE A 200 -7.39 -1.19 -10.28
C PHE A 200 -7.33 0.17 -9.59
N THR A 201 -8.32 0.47 -8.77
CA THR A 201 -8.39 1.75 -8.05
C THR A 201 -8.27 1.52 -6.55
N VAL A 202 -7.49 2.36 -5.89
CA VAL A 202 -7.28 2.39 -4.44
C VAL A 202 -7.76 3.72 -3.90
N ASP A 203 -8.44 3.71 -2.77
CA ASP A 203 -8.80 4.92 -2.04
C ASP A 203 -7.70 5.25 -1.02
N LEU A 204 -6.96 6.34 -1.25
CA LEU A 204 -5.93 6.82 -0.33
C LEU A 204 -6.54 7.40 0.97
N GLY A 205 -7.82 7.74 0.97
CA GLY A 205 -8.57 8.15 2.14
C GLY A 205 -8.94 7.01 3.09
N ALA A 206 -8.58 5.76 2.78
CA ALA A 206 -8.94 4.60 3.58
C ALA A 206 -7.86 4.20 4.63
N PHE A 207 -6.68 4.82 4.63
CA PHE A 207 -5.56 4.50 5.54
C PHE A 207 -4.66 5.70 5.80
N TYR A 208 -3.69 5.58 6.74
CA TYR A 208 -2.68 6.59 7.08
C TYR A 208 -1.31 6.33 6.43
#